data_2f3672e2cb310eb53d8764b5b476a5de
#
_entry.id   2f3672e2cb310eb53d8764b5b476a5de
#
_cell.length_a   1.000
_cell.length_b   1.000
_cell.length_c   1.000
_cell.angle_alpha   90.00
_cell.angle_beta   90.00
_cell.angle_gamma   90.00
#
_symmetry.space_group_name_H-M   'P 1'
#
loop_
_entity.id
_entity.type
_entity.pdbx_description
1 polymer ?
#
loop_
_entity_poly.entity_id
_entity_poly.type
_entity_poly.pdbx_seq_one_letter_code
_entity_poly.pdbx_strand_id
1 'polypeptide(L)'
;MRGIVRIAKNRDENHVILLNENKSFVEQNYHGFHELTHILTVDEPGTTLNCFGNTRPNQNSYIEWLANEGAAEFLMPYKEILPIIRNESKTFDEHSMPIFDLSEKLSNMYNVSTVVVQNRISSLSYEIWQYLSGTDIDKIQLMSHSEQQRKGINVDSLLDIENKMFDACWNYEQTKVPIKPFFFYSKYYIFAVSSRCY
;
A
#
# COMPACT_ATOMS: atom_id res chain seq x y z
N MET A 1 -17.07 -4.30 -14.00
CA MET A 1 -17.61 -3.41 -12.97
C MET A 1 -17.26 -3.97 -11.62
N ARG A 2 -16.73 -3.17 -10.69
CA ARG A 2 -16.36 -3.57 -9.33
C ARG A 2 -17.49 -3.33 -8.36
N GLY A 3 -18.06 -2.13 -8.40
CA GLY A 3 -19.19 -1.71 -7.58
C GLY A 3 -19.89 -0.49 -8.16
N ILE A 4 -20.98 -0.11 -7.53
CA ILE A 4 -21.73 1.12 -7.79
C ILE A 4 -22.12 1.67 -6.43
N VAL A 5 -21.94 2.97 -6.25
CA VAL A 5 -22.51 3.66 -5.10
C VAL A 5 -23.49 4.73 -5.56
N ARG A 6 -24.63 4.81 -4.88
CA ARG A 6 -25.60 5.89 -4.98
C ARG A 6 -25.63 6.64 -3.65
N ILE A 7 -25.27 7.91 -3.69
CA ILE A 7 -25.33 8.82 -2.57
C ILE A 7 -26.77 9.29 -2.39
N ALA A 8 -27.30 9.24 -1.18
CA ALA A 8 -28.65 9.72 -0.85
C ALA A 8 -28.81 11.19 -1.22
N LYS A 9 -29.99 11.58 -1.70
CA LYS A 9 -30.31 12.99 -2.03
C LYS A 9 -30.57 13.84 -0.81
N ASN A 10 -31.11 13.23 0.23
CA ASN A 10 -31.52 13.87 1.47
C ASN A 10 -31.45 12.88 2.65
N ARG A 11 -31.79 13.34 3.86
CA ARG A 11 -31.69 12.55 5.09
C ARG A 11 -32.73 11.43 5.19
N ASP A 12 -33.78 11.45 4.37
CA ASP A 12 -34.85 10.45 4.37
C ASP A 12 -34.53 9.28 3.45
N GLU A 13 -33.46 9.37 2.66
CA GLU A 13 -32.98 8.31 1.78
C GLU A 13 -31.73 7.64 2.37
N ASN A 14 -31.53 6.37 2.00
CA ASN A 14 -30.33 5.65 2.33
C ASN A 14 -29.30 5.73 1.16
N HIS A 15 -28.03 5.76 1.53
CA HIS A 15 -26.97 5.44 0.57
C HIS A 15 -27.09 3.97 0.17
N VAL A 16 -26.77 3.67 -1.07
CA VAL A 16 -26.84 2.28 -1.59
C VAL A 16 -25.50 1.93 -2.22
N ILE A 17 -24.93 0.82 -1.76
CA ILE A 17 -23.75 0.20 -2.36
C ILE A 17 -24.16 -1.11 -3.01
N LEU A 18 -23.85 -1.28 -4.29
CA LEU A 18 -24.03 -2.53 -5.02
C LEU A 18 -22.65 -3.10 -5.36
N LEU A 19 -22.40 -4.33 -4.95
CA LEU A 19 -21.17 -5.04 -5.23
C LEU A 19 -21.40 -6.15 -6.25
N ASN A 20 -20.37 -6.47 -7.03
CA ASN A 20 -20.40 -7.56 -7.99
C ASN A 20 -20.30 -8.90 -7.27
N GLU A 21 -21.35 -9.70 -7.28
CA GLU A 21 -21.44 -11.03 -6.63
C GLU A 21 -20.46 -12.06 -7.21
N ASN A 22 -20.00 -11.87 -8.46
CA ASN A 22 -19.03 -12.77 -9.11
C ASN A 22 -17.58 -12.50 -8.64
N LYS A 23 -17.37 -11.56 -7.74
CA LYS A 23 -16.08 -11.29 -7.12
C LYS A 23 -15.92 -12.13 -5.85
N SER A 24 -14.67 -12.52 -5.54
CA SER A 24 -14.38 -13.20 -4.28
C SER A 24 -14.77 -12.31 -3.09
N PHE A 25 -15.01 -12.92 -1.93
CA PHE A 25 -15.31 -12.19 -0.70
C PHE A 25 -14.23 -11.15 -0.35
N VAL A 26 -12.97 -11.49 -0.55
CA VAL A 26 -11.81 -10.60 -0.35
C VAL A 26 -11.90 -9.36 -1.27
N GLU A 27 -12.24 -9.55 -2.54
CA GLU A 27 -12.41 -8.44 -3.49
C GLU A 27 -13.66 -7.60 -3.15
N GLN A 28 -14.77 -8.25 -2.77
CA GLN A 28 -15.99 -7.55 -2.35
C GLN A 28 -15.74 -6.70 -1.11
N ASN A 29 -14.98 -7.21 -0.15
CA ASN A 29 -14.60 -6.48 1.07
C ASN A 29 -13.86 -5.17 0.70
N TYR A 30 -12.82 -5.26 -0.10
CA TYR A 30 -12.08 -4.07 -0.54
C TYR A 30 -12.97 -3.10 -1.34
N HIS A 31 -13.78 -3.61 -2.26
CA HIS A 31 -14.68 -2.76 -3.05
C HIS A 31 -15.77 -2.11 -2.20
N GLY A 32 -16.28 -2.81 -1.18
CA GLY A 32 -17.24 -2.24 -0.24
C GLY A 32 -16.70 -1.02 0.50
N PHE A 33 -15.48 -1.10 1.00
CA PHE A 33 -14.82 0.05 1.65
C PHE A 33 -14.44 1.16 0.66
N HIS A 34 -14.12 0.82 -0.58
CA HIS A 34 -13.91 1.80 -1.64
C HIS A 34 -15.19 2.62 -1.91
N GLU A 35 -16.34 1.95 -2.09
CA GLU A 35 -17.63 2.62 -2.27
C GLU A 35 -18.07 3.40 -1.02
N LEU A 36 -17.78 2.88 0.18
CA LEU A 36 -18.02 3.59 1.43
C LEU A 36 -17.21 4.90 1.49
N THR A 37 -15.97 4.88 1.05
CA THR A 37 -15.14 6.08 1.02
C THR A 37 -15.73 7.14 0.09
N HIS A 38 -16.30 6.76 -1.05
CA HIS A 38 -17.04 7.70 -1.91
C HIS A 38 -18.19 8.37 -1.15
N ILE A 39 -18.98 7.61 -0.37
CA ILE A 39 -20.05 8.18 0.45
C ILE A 39 -19.53 9.22 1.44
N LEU A 40 -18.34 8.97 2.01
CA LEU A 40 -17.77 9.85 3.04
C LEU A 40 -17.05 11.08 2.48
N THR A 41 -16.66 11.06 1.19
CA THR A 41 -15.78 12.07 0.62
C THR A 41 -16.40 12.89 -0.51
N VAL A 42 -17.47 12.40 -1.15
CA VAL A 42 -18.15 13.08 -2.23
C VAL A 42 -19.35 13.85 -1.66
N ASP A 43 -19.27 15.19 -1.67
CA ASP A 43 -20.33 16.08 -1.18
C ASP A 43 -21.27 16.49 -2.32
N GLU A 44 -21.83 15.49 -3.01
CA GLU A 44 -22.80 15.71 -4.10
C GLU A 44 -24.02 14.80 -3.91
N PRO A 45 -25.06 15.27 -3.19
CA PRO A 45 -26.26 14.48 -2.95
C PRO A 45 -26.96 14.00 -4.24
N GLY A 46 -27.37 12.73 -4.24
CA GLY A 46 -28.05 12.11 -5.39
C GLY A 46 -27.13 11.62 -6.49
N THR A 47 -25.82 11.80 -6.36
CA THR A 47 -24.83 11.30 -7.32
C THR A 47 -24.77 9.77 -7.33
N THR A 48 -24.57 9.20 -8.51
CA THR A 48 -24.27 7.79 -8.71
C THR A 48 -22.88 7.65 -9.32
N LEU A 49 -21.98 6.96 -8.62
CA LEU A 49 -20.65 6.64 -9.09
C LEU A 49 -20.58 5.19 -9.50
N ASN A 50 -19.97 4.92 -10.65
CA ASN A 50 -19.75 3.57 -11.16
C ASN A 50 -18.26 3.27 -11.12
N CYS A 51 -17.85 2.31 -10.29
CA CYS A 51 -16.45 1.95 -10.12
C CYS A 51 -16.07 0.82 -11.09
N PHE A 52 -15.16 1.13 -11.99
CA PHE A 52 -14.61 0.20 -12.97
C PHE A 52 -13.16 -0.16 -12.62
N GLY A 53 -12.69 -1.31 -13.11
CA GLY A 53 -11.31 -1.75 -12.90
C GLY A 53 -10.24 -0.79 -13.43
N ASN A 54 -10.56 -0.06 -14.50
CA ASN A 54 -9.69 0.96 -15.09
C ASN A 54 -10.46 2.29 -15.08
N THR A 55 -9.77 3.36 -14.68
CA THR A 55 -10.33 4.72 -14.73
C THR A 55 -10.76 5.07 -16.15
N ARG A 56 -12.00 5.46 -16.33
CA ARG A 56 -12.50 5.92 -17.64
C ARG A 56 -12.11 7.38 -17.86
N PRO A 57 -12.03 7.88 -19.12
CA PRO A 57 -11.64 9.26 -19.41
C PRO A 57 -12.43 10.34 -18.66
N ASN A 58 -13.65 10.03 -18.22
CA ASN A 58 -14.54 10.97 -17.53
C ASN A 58 -14.59 10.76 -15.99
N GLN A 59 -13.80 9.85 -15.44
CA GLN A 59 -13.69 9.65 -13.99
C GLN A 59 -12.69 10.62 -13.40
N ASN A 60 -13.04 11.26 -12.27
CA ASN A 60 -12.12 12.10 -11.53
C ASN A 60 -11.06 11.23 -10.84
N SER A 61 -9.85 11.26 -11.36
CA SER A 61 -8.75 10.43 -10.88
C SER A 61 -8.39 10.70 -9.40
N TYR A 62 -8.61 11.91 -8.92
CA TYR A 62 -8.39 12.26 -7.51
C TYR A 62 -9.42 11.59 -6.60
N ILE A 63 -10.70 11.60 -6.98
CA ILE A 63 -11.78 10.95 -6.21
C ILE A 63 -11.54 9.44 -6.14
N GLU A 64 -11.15 8.82 -7.24
CA GLU A 64 -10.83 7.39 -7.29
C GLU A 64 -9.57 7.04 -6.46
N TRP A 65 -8.54 7.90 -6.53
CA TRP A 65 -7.37 7.75 -5.68
C TRP A 65 -7.74 7.85 -4.19
N LEU A 66 -8.53 8.85 -3.82
CA LEU A 66 -8.98 9.05 -2.44
C LEU A 66 -9.82 7.85 -1.94
N ALA A 67 -10.68 7.29 -2.79
CA ALA A 67 -11.46 6.10 -2.46
C ALA A 67 -10.57 4.86 -2.25
N ASN A 68 -9.52 4.69 -3.05
CA ASN A 68 -8.55 3.61 -2.88
C ASN A 68 -7.74 3.76 -1.58
N GLU A 69 -7.24 4.97 -1.27
CA GLU A 69 -6.48 5.23 -0.04
C GLU A 69 -7.37 5.07 1.21
N GLY A 70 -8.62 5.57 1.15
CA GLY A 70 -9.56 5.41 2.24
C GLY A 70 -9.92 3.95 2.50
N ALA A 71 -10.20 3.17 1.45
CA ALA A 71 -10.44 1.73 1.60
C ALA A 71 -9.23 1.01 2.21
N ALA A 72 -8.03 1.36 1.76
CA ALA A 72 -6.80 0.78 2.29
C ALA A 72 -6.56 1.16 3.76
N GLU A 73 -6.86 2.41 4.16
CA GLU A 73 -6.76 2.85 5.55
C GLU A 73 -7.81 2.19 6.45
N PHE A 74 -9.05 2.03 5.98
CA PHE A 74 -10.09 1.32 6.72
C PHE A 74 -9.75 -0.14 6.99
N LEU A 75 -9.23 -0.83 5.98
CA LEU A 75 -8.90 -2.25 6.06
C LEU A 75 -7.56 -2.51 6.74
N MET A 76 -6.59 -1.64 6.52
CA MET A 76 -5.21 -1.78 6.98
C MET A 76 -4.71 -0.44 7.54
N PRO A 77 -5.15 -0.03 8.73
CA PRO A 77 -4.72 1.23 9.34
C PRO A 77 -3.19 1.28 9.50
N TYR A 78 -2.57 2.41 9.11
CA TYR A 78 -1.11 2.51 9.17
C TYR A 78 -0.56 2.29 10.59
N LYS A 79 -1.28 2.73 11.62
CA LYS A 79 -0.88 2.54 13.01
C LYS A 79 -0.82 1.07 13.44
N GLU A 80 -1.55 0.20 12.77
CA GLU A 80 -1.52 -1.25 13.03
C GLU A 80 -0.45 -1.96 12.23
N ILE A 81 -0.30 -1.61 10.94
CA ILE A 81 0.64 -2.33 10.08
C ILE A 81 2.10 -1.93 10.28
N LEU A 82 2.40 -0.68 10.65
CA LEU A 82 3.78 -0.23 10.87
C LEU A 82 4.52 -1.04 11.96
N PRO A 83 3.91 -1.32 13.14
CA PRO A 83 4.52 -2.20 14.12
C PRO A 83 4.76 -3.62 13.62
N ILE A 84 3.85 -4.16 12.79
CA ILE A 84 4.00 -5.50 12.20
C ILE A 84 5.21 -5.49 11.26
N ILE A 85 5.29 -4.53 10.34
CA ILE A 85 6.42 -4.37 9.42
C ILE A 85 7.75 -4.28 10.19
N ARG A 86 7.80 -3.48 11.26
CA ARG A 86 9.00 -3.36 12.11
C ARG A 86 9.39 -4.68 12.77
N ASN A 87 8.42 -5.48 13.20
CA ASN A 87 8.71 -6.77 13.82
C ASN A 87 9.18 -7.79 12.79
N GLU A 88 8.53 -7.87 11.64
CA GLU A 88 8.93 -8.76 10.56
C GLU A 88 10.32 -8.41 10.01
N SER A 89 10.62 -7.12 9.86
CA SER A 89 11.92 -6.66 9.36
C SER A 89 13.11 -7.14 10.20
N LYS A 90 12.89 -7.54 11.45
CA LYS A 90 13.93 -8.12 12.33
C LYS A 90 14.23 -9.59 12.04
N THR A 91 13.31 -10.27 11.35
CA THR A 91 13.41 -11.71 11.04
C THR A 91 13.85 -11.98 9.61
N PHE A 92 14.00 -10.94 8.79
CA PHE A 92 14.45 -11.08 7.41
C PHE A 92 15.89 -11.58 7.36
N ASP A 93 16.11 -12.68 6.71
CA ASP A 93 17.40 -13.26 6.43
C ASP A 93 17.78 -13.13 4.94
N GLU A 94 19.00 -13.56 4.59
CA GLU A 94 19.54 -13.44 3.23
C GLU A 94 18.78 -14.30 2.19
N HIS A 95 17.87 -15.18 2.63
CA HIS A 95 17.18 -16.17 1.78
C HIS A 95 15.67 -15.93 1.68
N SER A 96 15.14 -14.97 2.45
CA SER A 96 13.73 -14.66 2.43
C SER A 96 13.38 -13.67 1.30
N MET A 97 12.17 -13.80 0.76
CA MET A 97 11.55 -12.76 -0.09
C MET A 97 10.62 -11.91 0.80
N PRO A 98 11.19 -10.92 1.53
CA PRO A 98 10.52 -10.30 2.67
C PRO A 98 9.17 -9.70 2.34
N ILE A 99 9.07 -9.10 1.15
CA ILE A 99 7.84 -8.44 0.72
C ILE A 99 6.74 -9.44 0.35
N PHE A 100 7.11 -10.59 -0.21
CA PHE A 100 6.15 -11.63 -0.57
C PHE A 100 5.56 -12.27 0.69
N ASP A 101 6.41 -12.72 1.60
CA ASP A 101 6.01 -13.34 2.87
C ASP A 101 5.20 -12.37 3.74
N LEU A 102 5.63 -11.10 3.80
CA LEU A 102 4.92 -10.04 4.49
C LEU A 102 3.54 -9.77 3.84
N SER A 103 3.49 -9.75 2.51
CA SER A 103 2.24 -9.52 1.78
C SER A 103 1.24 -10.65 1.99
N GLU A 104 1.71 -11.89 1.99
CA GLU A 104 0.87 -13.07 2.27
C GLU A 104 0.35 -13.04 3.72
N LYS A 105 1.23 -12.75 4.68
CA LYS A 105 0.85 -12.64 6.09
C LYS A 105 -0.20 -11.57 6.34
N LEU A 106 0.01 -10.35 5.83
CA LEU A 106 -0.92 -9.24 5.97
C LEU A 106 -2.23 -9.50 5.20
N SER A 107 -2.15 -10.12 4.01
CA SER A 107 -3.31 -10.53 3.22
C SER A 107 -4.24 -11.44 4.03
N ASN A 108 -3.69 -12.45 4.69
CA ASN A 108 -4.44 -13.36 5.54
C ASN A 108 -4.98 -12.68 6.80
N MET A 109 -4.20 -11.80 7.43
CA MET A 109 -4.59 -11.09 8.65
C MET A 109 -5.75 -10.12 8.44
N TYR A 110 -5.71 -9.36 7.34
CA TYR A 110 -6.69 -8.31 7.05
C TYR A 110 -7.75 -8.72 6.03
N ASN A 111 -7.70 -9.98 5.55
CA ASN A 111 -8.64 -10.52 4.57
C ASN A 111 -8.76 -9.64 3.31
N VAL A 112 -7.61 -9.28 2.75
CA VAL A 112 -7.44 -8.52 1.51
C VAL A 112 -6.54 -9.28 0.54
N SER A 113 -6.50 -8.90 -0.74
CA SER A 113 -5.56 -9.54 -1.67
C SER A 113 -4.11 -9.07 -1.44
N THR A 114 -3.13 -9.91 -1.78
CA THR A 114 -1.70 -9.55 -1.70
C THR A 114 -1.37 -8.30 -2.51
N VAL A 115 -2.05 -8.07 -3.65
CA VAL A 115 -1.91 -6.86 -4.46
C VAL A 115 -2.35 -5.61 -3.69
N VAL A 116 -3.45 -5.69 -2.93
CA VAL A 116 -3.90 -4.58 -2.08
C VAL A 116 -2.88 -4.29 -0.99
N VAL A 117 -2.30 -5.32 -0.37
CA VAL A 117 -1.22 -5.17 0.61
C VAL A 117 0.01 -4.51 0.01
N GLN A 118 0.47 -4.97 -1.15
CA GLN A 118 1.64 -4.41 -1.83
C GLN A 118 1.44 -2.93 -2.18
N ASN A 119 0.27 -2.58 -2.70
CA ASN A 119 -0.09 -1.20 -2.97
C ASN A 119 -0.10 -0.35 -1.69
N ARG A 120 -0.63 -0.91 -0.59
CA ARG A 120 -0.64 -0.23 0.71
C ARG A 120 0.77 0.00 1.26
N ILE A 121 1.61 -1.02 1.25
CA ILE A 121 3.01 -0.90 1.67
C ILE A 121 3.74 0.13 0.80
N SER A 122 3.47 0.15 -0.51
CA SER A 122 4.06 1.13 -1.42
C SER A 122 3.57 2.56 -1.13
N SER A 123 2.27 2.75 -0.89
CA SER A 123 1.73 4.08 -0.57
C SER A 123 2.26 4.64 0.75
N LEU A 124 2.58 3.77 1.72
CA LEU A 124 3.11 4.12 3.03
C LEU A 124 4.65 4.16 3.11
N SER A 125 5.37 4.19 2.00
CA SER A 125 6.84 4.09 1.99
C SER A 125 7.51 5.13 2.89
N TYR A 126 7.02 6.37 2.89
CA TYR A 126 7.56 7.45 3.70
C TYR A 126 7.25 7.27 5.20
N GLU A 127 6.06 6.83 5.52
CA GLU A 127 5.60 6.53 6.88
C GLU A 127 6.39 5.34 7.45
N ILE A 128 6.59 4.29 6.66
CA ILE A 128 7.42 3.13 7.00
C ILE A 128 8.85 3.60 7.29
N TRP A 129 9.43 4.41 6.40
CA TRP A 129 10.77 4.94 6.58
C TRP A 129 10.89 5.76 7.89
N GLN A 130 9.95 6.67 8.17
CA GLN A 130 9.92 7.45 9.41
C GLN A 130 9.90 6.53 10.64
N TYR A 131 8.99 5.54 10.63
CA TYR A 131 8.81 4.64 11.76
C TYR A 131 10.03 3.74 11.99
N LEU A 132 10.59 3.17 10.94
CA LEU A 132 11.81 2.36 11.02
C LEU A 132 13.03 3.19 11.43
N SER A 133 13.06 4.47 11.11
CA SER A 133 14.08 5.43 11.57
C SER A 133 13.92 5.88 13.02
N GLY A 134 12.88 5.39 13.73
CA GLY A 134 12.69 5.64 15.17
C GLY A 134 11.71 6.77 15.50
N THR A 135 10.99 7.31 14.51
CA THR A 135 9.90 8.25 14.78
C THR A 135 8.77 7.55 15.54
N ASP A 136 8.28 8.21 16.58
CA ASP A 136 7.12 7.74 17.33
C ASP A 136 5.88 7.67 16.42
N ILE A 137 5.06 6.63 16.58
CA ILE A 137 3.91 6.36 15.70
C ILE A 137 2.90 7.52 15.67
N ASP A 138 2.74 8.22 16.78
CA ASP A 138 1.83 9.36 16.87
C ASP A 138 2.41 10.65 16.29
N LYS A 139 3.69 10.64 15.93
CA LYS A 139 4.40 11.76 15.30
C LYS A 139 4.69 11.54 13.83
N ILE A 140 4.26 10.42 13.28
CA ILE A 140 4.42 10.14 11.86
C ILE A 140 3.65 11.15 11.02
N GLN A 141 4.33 11.72 10.05
CA GLN A 141 3.73 12.65 9.09
C GLN A 141 3.20 11.85 7.90
N LEU A 142 1.89 11.86 7.73
CA LEU A 142 1.25 11.29 6.54
C LEU A 142 1.43 12.25 5.37
N MET A 143 1.89 11.72 4.23
CA MET A 143 2.21 12.56 3.10
C MET A 143 2.02 11.84 1.77
N SER A 144 1.21 12.39 0.89
CA SER A 144 1.04 11.83 -0.45
C SER A 144 2.34 11.86 -1.26
N HIS A 145 2.50 10.94 -2.22
CA HIS A 145 3.66 10.93 -3.12
C HIS A 145 3.90 12.26 -3.82
N SER A 146 2.82 12.94 -4.26
CA SER A 146 2.92 14.27 -4.91
C SER A 146 3.46 15.33 -3.97
N GLU A 147 3.13 15.26 -2.68
CA GLU A 147 3.66 16.18 -1.67
C GLU A 147 5.10 15.85 -1.32
N GLN A 148 5.45 14.57 -1.20
CA GLN A 148 6.82 14.12 -1.03
C GLN A 148 7.72 14.65 -2.14
N GLN A 149 7.31 14.49 -3.41
CA GLN A 149 8.04 15.03 -4.57
C GLN A 149 8.22 16.55 -4.51
N ARG A 150 7.17 17.30 -4.16
CA ARG A 150 7.27 18.77 -4.00
C ARG A 150 8.24 19.19 -2.91
N LYS A 151 8.41 18.37 -1.87
CA LYS A 151 9.36 18.61 -0.77
C LYS A 151 10.76 18.01 -1.02
N GLY A 152 10.97 17.38 -2.19
CA GLY A 152 12.24 16.74 -2.51
C GLY A 152 12.53 15.49 -1.66
N ILE A 153 11.48 14.88 -1.09
CA ILE A 153 11.59 13.64 -0.32
C ILE A 153 11.54 12.48 -1.31
N ASN A 154 12.60 11.68 -1.35
CA ASN A 154 12.68 10.50 -2.19
C ASN A 154 12.96 9.28 -1.29
N VAL A 155 11.95 8.44 -1.12
CA VAL A 155 12.02 7.20 -0.33
C VAL A 155 11.64 6.04 -1.22
N ASP A 156 12.52 5.08 -1.34
CA ASP A 156 12.23 3.83 -2.04
C ASP A 156 11.18 3.03 -1.26
N SER A 157 10.21 2.46 -1.95
CA SER A 157 9.29 1.49 -1.34
C SER A 157 10.03 0.19 -0.99
N LEU A 158 9.49 -0.61 -0.09
CA LEU A 158 10.06 -1.93 0.21
C LEU A 158 10.14 -2.80 -1.04
N LEU A 159 9.18 -2.69 -1.95
CA LEU A 159 9.18 -3.40 -3.23
C LEU A 159 10.31 -2.91 -4.16
N ASP A 160 10.55 -1.59 -4.26
CA ASP A 160 11.64 -1.04 -5.05
C ASP A 160 12.99 -1.53 -4.55
N ILE A 161 13.12 -1.63 -3.25
CA ILE A 161 14.31 -2.13 -2.57
C ILE A 161 14.56 -3.59 -2.93
N GLU A 162 13.52 -4.44 -2.80
CA GLU A 162 13.62 -5.87 -3.12
C GLU A 162 13.96 -6.07 -4.60
N ASN A 163 13.34 -5.32 -5.52
CA ASN A 163 13.66 -5.36 -6.94
C ASN A 163 15.12 -4.96 -7.21
N LYS A 164 15.61 -3.90 -6.58
CA LYS A 164 17.03 -3.49 -6.71
C LYS A 164 18.00 -4.56 -6.19
N MET A 165 17.63 -5.24 -5.11
CA MET A 165 18.42 -6.35 -4.56
C MET A 165 18.44 -7.53 -5.54
N PHE A 166 17.28 -7.91 -6.08
CA PHE A 166 17.17 -8.98 -7.07
C PHE A 166 18.00 -8.69 -8.32
N ASP A 167 17.87 -7.49 -8.88
CA ASP A 167 18.66 -7.06 -10.05
C ASP A 167 20.16 -7.07 -9.77
N ALA A 168 20.58 -6.68 -8.58
CA ALA A 168 21.98 -6.71 -8.19
C ALA A 168 22.52 -8.15 -8.08
N CYS A 169 21.75 -9.07 -7.49
CA CYS A 169 22.11 -10.48 -7.41
C CYS A 169 22.18 -11.11 -8.81
N TRP A 170 21.20 -10.86 -9.67
CA TRP A 170 21.18 -11.33 -11.05
C TRP A 170 22.40 -10.86 -11.83
N ASN A 171 22.74 -9.58 -11.74
CA ASN A 171 23.92 -9.00 -12.40
C ASN A 171 25.22 -9.60 -11.86
N TYR A 172 25.32 -9.87 -10.56
CA TYR A 172 26.48 -10.56 -9.98
C TYR A 172 26.65 -11.97 -10.55
N GLU A 173 25.58 -12.75 -10.65
CA GLU A 173 25.64 -14.09 -11.24
C GLU A 173 26.16 -14.08 -12.68
N GLN A 174 25.77 -13.06 -13.46
CA GLN A 174 26.18 -12.92 -14.86
C GLN A 174 27.61 -12.39 -15.01
N THR A 175 28.03 -11.44 -14.21
CA THR A 175 29.28 -10.68 -14.41
C THR A 175 30.37 -11.04 -13.41
N LYS A 176 30.02 -11.64 -12.27
CA LYS A 176 30.87 -11.87 -11.10
C LYS A 176 31.51 -10.59 -10.52
N VAL A 177 30.95 -9.42 -10.90
CA VAL A 177 31.38 -8.15 -10.31
C VAL A 177 30.78 -8.01 -8.91
N PRO A 178 31.58 -7.75 -7.87
CA PRO A 178 31.08 -7.64 -6.51
C PRO A 178 29.96 -6.61 -6.39
N ILE A 179 28.87 -7.03 -5.77
CA ILE A 179 27.72 -6.15 -5.46
C ILE A 179 28.21 -5.13 -4.42
N LYS A 180 28.01 -3.85 -4.70
CA LYS A 180 28.21 -2.84 -3.67
C LYS A 180 27.13 -3.04 -2.59
N PRO A 181 27.49 -3.11 -1.31
CA PRO A 181 26.52 -3.30 -0.25
C PRO A 181 25.48 -2.17 -0.29
N PHE A 182 24.21 -2.54 -0.40
CA PHE A 182 23.11 -1.60 -0.24
C PHE A 182 22.93 -1.34 1.25
N PHE A 183 23.27 -0.13 1.69
CA PHE A 183 23.07 0.26 3.07
C PHE A 183 21.73 0.98 3.19
N PHE A 184 20.79 0.36 3.90
CA PHE A 184 19.68 1.08 4.48
C PHE A 184 20.18 1.81 5.72
N TYR A 185 20.35 3.12 5.63
CA TYR A 185 20.55 3.96 6.80
C TYR A 185 19.22 4.14 7.54
N SER A 186 18.85 3.15 8.35
CA SER A 186 18.13 3.40 9.57
C SER A 186 19.17 3.43 10.70
N LYS A 187 19.08 4.40 11.57
CA LYS A 187 19.99 4.57 12.72
C LYS A 187 20.03 3.32 13.64
N TYR A 188 19.16 2.34 13.39
CA TYR A 188 18.95 1.15 14.20
C TYR A 188 18.95 -0.18 13.42
N TYR A 189 18.95 -0.16 12.08
CA TYR A 189 18.96 -1.40 11.29
C TYR A 189 19.85 -1.21 10.06
N ILE A 190 21.03 -1.81 10.12
CA ILE A 190 21.89 -2.00 8.96
C ILE A 190 21.42 -3.30 8.33
N PHE A 191 20.66 -3.23 7.25
CA PHE A 191 20.50 -4.38 6.36
C PHE A 191 21.78 -4.45 5.53
N ALA A 192 22.79 -5.14 6.04
CA ALA A 192 23.93 -5.53 5.26
C ALA A 192 23.49 -6.74 4.42
N VAL A 193 23.18 -6.52 3.14
CA VAL A 193 23.16 -7.63 2.21
C VAL A 193 24.63 -8.07 2.07
N SER A 194 24.96 -9.18 2.72
CA SER A 194 26.24 -9.83 2.56
C SER A 194 26.41 -10.23 1.09
N SER A 195 27.61 -10.01 0.55
CA SER A 195 27.97 -10.24 -0.84
C SER A 195 28.07 -11.73 -1.23
N ARG A 196 27.19 -12.57 -0.68
CA ARG A 196 27.12 -14.00 -0.99
C ARG A 196 25.77 -14.35 -1.60
N CYS A 197 25.62 -14.03 -2.89
CA CYS A 197 24.70 -14.79 -3.74
C CYS A 197 25.36 -16.15 -3.98
N TYR A 198 24.78 -17.23 -3.47
CA TYR A 198 25.18 -18.60 -3.78
C TYR A 198 24.49 -19.08 -5.06
#